data_4499f8158747c80929ae484924de9ae9
#
_entry.id   4499f8158747c80929ae484924de9ae9
#
_cell.length_a   1.000
_cell.length_b   1.000
_cell.length_c   1.000
_cell.angle_alpha   90.00
_cell.angle_beta   90.00
_cell.angle_gamma   90.00
#
_symmetry.space_group_name_H-M   'P 1'
#
loop_
_entity.id
_entity.type
_entity.pdbx_description
1 polymer ?
#
loop_
_entity_poly.entity_id
_entity_poly.type
_entity_poly.pdbx_seq_one_letter_code
_entity_poly.pdbx_strand_id
1 'polypeptide(L)'
;MNDNRYDVILIGTGAGGGTLAWKLAPSGKRILILERGGYVPREKENWDPKLVNVEGRYQAKETWYDRNGKPLHPHTNYFVGGNTKFYGAALFRMRERDFGALRHAGGVSPEWPIAYADLEPYYTQAERLYQVHGERGVDPTEPEASAPYAYAKVSHEPRIQKLHDALEKLGHRPFHVPLGIRLDESNPRKSACIRCNTCDGFPCLVRAKSDAEVMAVEPALQHAGVTLLTGAYVERLETDASGRSVTRVHVVRDGEREVYEGGIVVASCGAINSAALLLRSANDRHPQGLANGSGMVGRHYMGHTNSVLMAISKEPNATVFQKTLALNDFYFGSKEWDHPMGHISFVGKLDAETLAGGAPPFVPGLTLDVMAKHSLDFWLTSEDLPDPDNRVTLNRDGKIVLAYTPNNEEGHKRLIAKLKDLLGHLDCRETLIPRNLFVGQRIPLAGVAHQCGTLRFGHDPETSVLDVNNKAHELDNLYVVDGSFFPSSGAVNPALTIMANALRVGDHLLERLS
;
A
#
# COMPACT_ATOMS: atom_id res chain seq x y z
N MET A 1 -30.33 -16.71 -21.48
CA MET A 1 -29.61 -17.26 -20.30
C MET A 1 -28.40 -16.38 -20.11
N ASN A 2 -28.32 -15.64 -18.99
CA ASN A 2 -27.08 -14.93 -18.69
C ASN A 2 -25.98 -15.99 -18.48
N ASP A 3 -25.02 -15.99 -19.39
CA ASP A 3 -23.88 -16.89 -19.30
C ASP A 3 -22.91 -16.31 -18.25
N ASN A 4 -23.04 -16.77 -16.99
CA ASN A 4 -22.23 -16.33 -15.83
C ASN A 4 -20.83 -16.98 -15.83
N ARG A 5 -20.35 -17.46 -16.98
CA ARG A 5 -19.03 -18.07 -17.15
C ARG A 5 -18.03 -17.08 -17.71
N TYR A 6 -16.86 -17.04 -17.11
CA TYR A 6 -15.74 -16.20 -17.49
C TYR A 6 -14.45 -17.00 -17.56
N ASP A 7 -13.52 -16.57 -18.40
CA ASP A 7 -12.19 -17.16 -18.44
C ASP A 7 -11.42 -16.81 -17.17
N VAL A 8 -11.59 -15.55 -16.70
CA VAL A 8 -10.94 -15.04 -15.49
C VAL A 8 -11.94 -14.25 -14.65
N ILE A 9 -11.94 -14.50 -13.33
CA ILE A 9 -12.64 -13.67 -12.34
C ILE A 9 -11.58 -13.00 -11.44
N LEU A 10 -11.57 -11.67 -11.42
CA LEU A 10 -10.72 -10.85 -10.56
C LEU A 10 -11.57 -10.29 -9.40
N ILE A 11 -11.15 -10.50 -8.16
CA ILE A 11 -11.86 -10.05 -6.95
C ILE A 11 -11.08 -8.90 -6.33
N GLY A 12 -11.57 -7.67 -6.52
CA GLY A 12 -10.94 -6.43 -6.11
C GLY A 12 -10.22 -5.67 -7.23
N THR A 13 -10.23 -4.34 -7.12
CA THR A 13 -9.73 -3.40 -8.13
C THR A 13 -8.54 -2.55 -7.66
N GLY A 14 -7.92 -2.92 -6.53
CA GLY A 14 -6.77 -2.21 -5.98
C GLY A 14 -5.50 -2.33 -6.83
N ALA A 15 -4.35 -2.01 -6.25
CA ALA A 15 -3.05 -2.01 -6.93
C ALA A 15 -2.77 -3.31 -7.72
N GLY A 16 -3.06 -4.48 -7.14
CA GLY A 16 -2.84 -5.77 -7.81
C GLY A 16 -3.93 -6.07 -8.83
N GLY A 17 -5.20 -6.13 -8.42
CA GLY A 17 -6.31 -6.53 -9.28
C GLY A 17 -6.54 -5.59 -10.45
N GLY A 18 -6.47 -4.27 -10.23
CA GLY A 18 -6.56 -3.27 -11.30
C GLY A 18 -5.43 -3.41 -12.32
N THR A 19 -4.18 -3.55 -11.85
CA THR A 19 -3.02 -3.74 -12.73
C THR A 19 -3.11 -5.04 -13.54
N LEU A 20 -3.53 -6.14 -12.90
CA LEU A 20 -3.73 -7.41 -13.57
C LEU A 20 -4.86 -7.33 -14.61
N ALA A 21 -5.96 -6.65 -14.29
CA ALA A 21 -7.06 -6.43 -15.24
C ALA A 21 -6.55 -5.71 -16.50
N TRP A 22 -5.77 -4.65 -16.34
CA TRP A 22 -5.13 -3.94 -17.44
C TRP A 22 -4.24 -4.85 -18.29
N LYS A 23 -3.42 -5.68 -17.64
CA LYS A 23 -2.49 -6.60 -18.32
C LYS A 23 -3.22 -7.67 -19.14
N LEU A 24 -4.32 -8.20 -18.62
CA LEU A 24 -5.10 -9.27 -19.26
C LEU A 24 -6.12 -8.76 -20.28
N ALA A 25 -6.58 -7.51 -20.19
CA ALA A 25 -7.65 -6.96 -21.02
C ALA A 25 -7.42 -7.12 -22.55
N PRO A 26 -6.19 -6.94 -23.09
CA PRO A 26 -5.93 -7.12 -24.54
C PRO A 26 -6.02 -8.57 -25.02
N SER A 27 -6.10 -9.57 -24.13
CA SER A 27 -6.13 -10.99 -24.51
C SER A 27 -7.40 -11.43 -25.26
N GLY A 28 -8.45 -10.61 -25.23
CA GLY A 28 -9.76 -10.97 -25.80
C GLY A 28 -10.55 -11.98 -24.95
N LYS A 29 -10.01 -12.43 -23.81
CA LYS A 29 -10.70 -13.34 -22.88
C LYS A 29 -11.84 -12.63 -22.15
N ARG A 30 -12.82 -13.40 -21.69
CA ARG A 30 -13.93 -12.90 -20.87
C ARG A 30 -13.46 -12.72 -19.43
N ILE A 31 -13.32 -11.49 -18.98
CA ILE A 31 -12.82 -11.13 -17.66
C ILE A 31 -13.95 -10.46 -16.87
N LEU A 32 -14.27 -11.02 -15.70
CA LEU A 32 -15.16 -10.39 -14.72
C LEU A 32 -14.35 -9.80 -13.58
N ILE A 33 -14.57 -8.54 -13.30
CA ILE A 33 -14.01 -7.85 -12.14
C ILE A 33 -15.13 -7.64 -11.13
N LEU A 34 -14.94 -8.11 -9.90
CA LEU A 34 -15.88 -7.98 -8.78
C LEU A 34 -15.29 -7.00 -7.75
N GLU A 35 -15.93 -5.84 -7.60
CA GLU A 35 -15.52 -4.83 -6.62
C GLU A 35 -16.65 -4.61 -5.60
N ARG A 36 -16.33 -4.75 -4.30
CA ARG A 36 -17.35 -4.61 -3.24
C ARG A 36 -17.83 -3.17 -3.05
N GLY A 37 -17.00 -2.19 -3.40
CA GLY A 37 -17.34 -0.77 -3.33
C GLY A 37 -17.90 -0.22 -4.65
N GLY A 38 -18.32 1.05 -4.61
CA GLY A 38 -18.64 1.83 -5.78
C GLY A 38 -17.46 2.69 -6.23
N TYR A 39 -17.73 3.68 -7.07
CA TYR A 39 -16.76 4.73 -7.39
C TYR A 39 -16.70 5.78 -6.28
N VAL A 40 -15.51 6.36 -6.04
CA VAL A 40 -15.40 7.52 -5.15
C VAL A 40 -16.17 8.69 -5.77
N PRO A 41 -17.12 9.30 -5.06
CA PRO A 41 -17.85 10.44 -5.58
C PRO A 41 -16.89 11.62 -5.83
N ARG A 42 -17.11 12.37 -6.92
CA ARG A 42 -16.36 13.61 -7.20
C ARG A 42 -17.13 14.79 -6.61
N GLU A 43 -16.72 15.18 -5.42
CA GLU A 43 -17.40 16.20 -4.63
C GLU A 43 -16.35 17.08 -3.91
N LYS A 44 -16.75 18.30 -3.51
CA LYS A 44 -15.83 19.23 -2.81
C LYS A 44 -15.30 18.67 -1.50
N GLU A 45 -16.04 17.77 -0.87
CA GLU A 45 -15.72 17.04 0.35
C GLU A 45 -14.47 16.15 0.19
N ASN A 46 -14.09 15.79 -1.04
CA ASN A 46 -12.84 15.08 -1.31
C ASN A 46 -11.59 15.81 -0.77
N TRP A 47 -11.66 17.12 -0.66
CA TRP A 47 -10.54 17.97 -0.22
C TRP A 47 -10.81 18.67 1.11
N ASP A 48 -11.80 18.23 1.86
CA ASP A 48 -12.10 18.72 3.21
C ASP A 48 -11.35 17.87 4.26
N PRO A 49 -10.32 18.41 4.94
CA PRO A 49 -9.50 17.65 5.89
C PRO A 49 -10.32 17.10 7.06
N LYS A 50 -11.31 17.86 7.55
CA LYS A 50 -12.16 17.43 8.66
C LYS A 50 -13.02 16.23 8.25
N LEU A 51 -13.68 16.30 7.10
CA LEU A 51 -14.54 15.22 6.61
C LEU A 51 -13.75 13.96 6.26
N VAL A 52 -12.58 14.11 5.64
CA VAL A 52 -11.75 12.97 5.19
C VAL A 52 -11.02 12.32 6.36
N ASN A 53 -10.27 13.10 7.13
CA ASN A 53 -9.33 12.58 8.13
C ASN A 53 -9.94 12.41 9.53
N VAL A 54 -10.85 13.31 9.92
CA VAL A 54 -11.44 13.30 11.28
C VAL A 54 -12.75 12.53 11.32
N GLU A 55 -13.67 12.81 10.39
CA GLU A 55 -14.99 12.16 10.34
C GLU A 55 -14.97 10.84 9.55
N GLY A 56 -13.90 10.55 8.80
CA GLY A 56 -13.73 9.29 8.09
C GLY A 56 -14.78 9.04 6.99
N ARG A 57 -15.21 10.09 6.27
CA ARG A 57 -16.31 10.06 5.28
C ARG A 57 -16.21 8.90 4.29
N TYR A 58 -15.01 8.54 3.87
CA TYR A 58 -14.74 7.50 2.87
C TYR A 58 -14.23 6.19 3.45
N GLN A 59 -14.04 6.10 4.77
CA GLN A 59 -13.56 4.89 5.42
C GLN A 59 -14.62 3.80 5.44
N ALA A 60 -14.16 2.54 5.42
CA ALA A 60 -15.03 1.38 5.58
C ALA A 60 -15.80 1.45 6.89
N LYS A 61 -17.12 1.20 6.83
CA LYS A 61 -17.99 1.22 8.01
C LYS A 61 -17.99 -0.09 8.78
N GLU A 62 -17.33 -1.13 8.25
CA GLU A 62 -17.26 -2.41 8.93
C GLU A 62 -16.35 -2.35 10.16
N THR A 63 -16.66 -3.18 11.15
CA THR A 63 -15.86 -3.33 12.36
C THR A 63 -15.11 -4.64 12.30
N TRP A 64 -13.79 -4.57 12.46
CA TRP A 64 -12.92 -5.69 12.78
C TRP A 64 -12.67 -5.73 14.28
N TYR A 65 -11.93 -6.69 14.75
CA TYR A 65 -11.59 -6.82 16.16
C TYR A 65 -10.10 -7.08 16.34
N ASP A 66 -9.54 -6.58 17.43
CA ASP A 66 -8.20 -7.00 17.87
C ASP A 66 -8.24 -8.38 18.56
N ARG A 67 -7.06 -8.90 18.95
CA ARG A 67 -6.94 -10.20 19.65
C ARG A 67 -7.71 -10.29 20.98
N ASN A 68 -8.03 -9.15 21.59
CA ASN A 68 -8.77 -9.07 22.86
C ASN A 68 -10.28 -8.87 22.66
N GLY A 69 -10.74 -8.86 21.41
CA GLY A 69 -12.14 -8.61 21.06
C GLY A 69 -12.53 -7.13 21.09
N LYS A 70 -11.54 -6.21 21.16
CA LYS A 70 -11.82 -4.78 21.10
C LYS A 70 -12.11 -4.38 19.65
N PRO A 71 -13.16 -3.57 19.40
CA PRO A 71 -13.46 -3.06 18.06
C PRO A 71 -12.29 -2.29 17.44
N LEU A 72 -12.05 -2.56 16.17
CA LEU A 72 -11.03 -1.94 15.33
C LEU A 72 -11.67 -1.50 14.02
N HIS A 73 -11.65 -0.22 13.71
CA HIS A 73 -12.06 0.29 12.40
C HIS A 73 -10.86 0.31 11.48
N PRO A 74 -10.88 -0.45 10.37
CA PRO A 74 -9.74 -0.54 9.48
C PRO A 74 -9.53 0.75 8.67
N HIS A 75 -8.29 1.13 8.44
CA HIS A 75 -7.94 2.14 7.45
C HIS A 75 -7.97 1.50 6.04
N THR A 76 -9.15 1.10 5.64
CA THR A 76 -9.42 0.44 4.36
C THR A 76 -10.60 1.11 3.70
N ASN A 77 -10.49 1.35 2.40
CA ASN A 77 -11.49 2.05 1.62
C ASN A 77 -11.96 1.12 0.50
N TYR A 78 -13.27 0.87 0.45
CA TYR A 78 -13.88 -0.01 -0.55
C TYR A 78 -14.45 0.81 -1.69
N PHE A 79 -13.60 1.02 -2.70
CA PHE A 79 -13.95 1.74 -3.92
C PHE A 79 -13.21 1.12 -5.11
N VAL A 80 -13.69 1.39 -6.33
CA VAL A 80 -12.94 1.08 -7.54
C VAL A 80 -11.57 1.77 -7.46
N GLY A 81 -10.49 0.99 -7.59
CA GLY A 81 -9.12 1.44 -7.33
C GLY A 81 -8.61 1.14 -5.91
N GLY A 82 -9.49 0.71 -4.99
CA GLY A 82 -9.12 0.32 -3.62
C GLY A 82 -8.38 1.44 -2.87
N ASN A 83 -7.45 1.06 -2.00
CA ASN A 83 -6.67 2.01 -1.21
C ASN A 83 -5.77 2.94 -2.05
N THR A 84 -5.52 2.64 -3.34
CA THR A 84 -4.77 3.55 -4.21
C THR A 84 -5.49 4.88 -4.47
N LYS A 85 -6.79 4.95 -4.22
CA LYS A 85 -7.55 6.22 -4.27
C LYS A 85 -7.08 7.22 -3.22
N PHE A 86 -6.58 6.71 -2.09
CA PHE A 86 -6.22 7.50 -0.89
C PHE A 86 -4.71 7.51 -0.60
N TYR A 87 -3.91 6.66 -1.26
CA TYR A 87 -2.47 6.60 -1.01
C TYR A 87 -1.73 7.89 -1.39
N GLY A 88 -0.52 8.05 -0.88
CA GLY A 88 0.33 9.18 -1.24
C GLY A 88 0.98 9.09 -2.63
N ALA A 89 0.74 8.02 -3.37
CA ALA A 89 1.35 7.76 -4.67
C ALA A 89 2.89 7.79 -4.68
N ALA A 90 3.53 7.59 -3.52
CA ALA A 90 4.96 7.35 -3.43
C ALA A 90 5.24 5.90 -3.85
N LEU A 91 5.89 5.73 -5.00
CA LEU A 91 6.01 4.45 -5.70
C LEU A 91 7.48 4.01 -5.78
N PHE A 92 7.98 3.52 -4.65
CA PHE A 92 9.35 3.02 -4.52
C PHE A 92 9.47 1.57 -4.98
N ARG A 93 10.58 1.24 -5.64
CA ARG A 93 11.02 -0.16 -5.76
C ARG A 93 11.50 -0.65 -4.40
N MET A 94 11.26 -1.90 -4.04
CA MET A 94 12.01 -2.54 -2.96
C MET A 94 13.49 -2.56 -3.33
N ARG A 95 14.36 -2.45 -2.32
CA ARG A 95 15.81 -2.49 -2.53
C ARG A 95 16.24 -3.91 -2.87
N GLU A 96 17.27 -4.08 -3.68
CA GLU A 96 17.76 -5.41 -4.06
C GLU A 96 18.07 -6.28 -2.83
N ARG A 97 18.67 -5.68 -1.79
CA ARG A 97 18.96 -6.37 -0.54
C ARG A 97 17.73 -6.82 0.26
N ASP A 98 16.56 -6.20 0.02
CA ASP A 98 15.30 -6.60 0.68
C ASP A 98 14.79 -7.95 0.16
N PHE A 99 15.30 -8.44 -0.98
CA PHE A 99 14.99 -9.76 -1.53
C PHE A 99 15.80 -10.89 -0.89
N GLY A 100 16.90 -10.59 -0.24
CA GLY A 100 17.71 -11.55 0.52
C GLY A 100 17.30 -11.64 1.99
N ALA A 101 17.84 -12.64 2.70
CA ALA A 101 17.70 -12.69 4.14
C ALA A 101 18.43 -11.50 4.79
N LEU A 102 17.69 -10.68 5.53
CA LEU A 102 18.21 -9.46 6.11
C LEU A 102 18.12 -9.49 7.64
N ARG A 103 19.26 -9.35 8.31
CA ARG A 103 19.32 -9.37 9.77
C ARG A 103 18.97 -7.99 10.34
N HIS A 104 17.95 -7.96 11.18
CA HIS A 104 17.54 -6.84 12.00
C HIS A 104 17.90 -7.05 13.48
N ALA A 105 17.81 -6.00 14.28
CA ALA A 105 17.97 -6.11 15.73
C ALA A 105 16.86 -6.96 16.38
N GLY A 106 15.67 -6.96 15.79
CA GLY A 106 14.49 -7.70 16.28
C GLY A 106 14.34 -9.12 15.72
N GLY A 107 15.19 -9.54 14.77
CA GLY A 107 15.06 -10.83 14.11
C GLY A 107 15.61 -10.84 12.69
N VAL A 108 15.09 -11.71 11.85
CA VAL A 108 15.50 -11.84 10.45
C VAL A 108 14.31 -11.66 9.53
N SER A 109 14.45 -10.77 8.54
CA SER A 109 13.58 -10.68 7.40
C SER A 109 13.92 -11.84 6.45
N PRO A 110 12.96 -12.71 6.07
CA PRO A 110 13.24 -13.86 5.24
C PRO A 110 13.52 -13.47 3.79
N GLU A 111 14.30 -14.30 3.14
CA GLU A 111 14.57 -14.23 1.71
C GLU A 111 13.28 -14.41 0.90
N TRP A 112 13.18 -13.67 -0.22
CA TRP A 112 12.14 -13.85 -1.22
C TRP A 112 12.45 -15.08 -2.08
N PRO A 113 11.42 -15.81 -2.56
CA PRO A 113 11.62 -16.97 -3.44
C PRO A 113 11.99 -16.58 -4.88
N ILE A 114 12.06 -15.29 -5.18
CA ILE A 114 12.48 -14.71 -6.46
C ILE A 114 13.47 -13.58 -6.19
N ALA A 115 14.38 -13.34 -7.12
CA ALA A 115 15.36 -12.27 -7.03
C ALA A 115 14.78 -10.92 -7.48
N TYR A 116 15.43 -9.82 -7.11
CA TYR A 116 15.09 -8.49 -7.62
C TYR A 116 15.06 -8.46 -9.15
N ALA A 117 16.02 -9.12 -9.81
CA ALA A 117 16.13 -9.19 -11.27
C ALA A 117 14.89 -9.79 -11.94
N ASP A 118 14.15 -10.69 -11.27
CA ASP A 118 12.92 -11.28 -11.80
C ASP A 118 11.76 -10.27 -11.79
N LEU A 119 11.79 -9.27 -10.91
CA LEU A 119 10.79 -8.21 -10.84
C LEU A 119 11.21 -6.92 -11.54
N GLU A 120 12.49 -6.71 -11.80
CA GLU A 120 13.00 -5.45 -12.37
C GLU A 120 12.28 -5.03 -13.67
N PRO A 121 12.10 -5.90 -14.69
CA PRO A 121 11.38 -5.54 -15.92
C PRO A 121 9.94 -5.09 -15.65
N TYR A 122 9.30 -5.67 -14.66
CA TYR A 122 7.93 -5.36 -14.26
C TYR A 122 7.84 -4.08 -13.43
N TYR A 123 8.85 -3.77 -12.62
CA TYR A 123 8.97 -2.45 -11.99
C TYR A 123 9.05 -1.35 -13.06
N THR A 124 9.89 -1.55 -14.08
CA THR A 124 10.00 -0.60 -15.20
C THR A 124 8.68 -0.44 -15.95
N GLN A 125 7.91 -1.51 -16.18
CA GLN A 125 6.58 -1.44 -16.77
C GLN A 125 5.57 -0.72 -15.86
N ALA A 126 5.54 -1.04 -14.57
CA ALA A 126 4.64 -0.41 -13.60
C ALA A 126 4.91 1.09 -13.46
N GLU A 127 6.19 1.51 -13.41
CA GLU A 127 6.58 2.93 -13.39
C GLU A 127 6.06 3.70 -14.61
N ARG A 128 6.13 3.09 -15.79
CA ARG A 128 5.57 3.70 -17.02
C ARG A 128 4.05 3.76 -16.98
N LEU A 129 3.40 2.66 -16.61
CA LEU A 129 1.94 2.58 -16.52
C LEU A 129 1.38 3.62 -15.56
N TYR A 130 1.97 3.74 -14.38
CA TYR A 130 1.52 4.65 -13.31
C TYR A 130 2.17 6.05 -13.39
N GLN A 131 2.85 6.38 -14.49
CA GLN A 131 3.48 7.68 -14.75
C GLN A 131 4.32 8.14 -13.55
N VAL A 132 5.23 7.29 -13.10
CA VAL A 132 6.08 7.60 -11.96
C VAL A 132 7.14 8.61 -12.36
N HIS A 133 7.11 9.75 -11.71
CA HIS A 133 8.10 10.80 -11.79
C HIS A 133 9.27 10.50 -10.86
N GLY A 134 10.51 10.56 -11.35
CA GLY A 134 11.67 10.28 -10.51
C GLY A 134 13.01 10.62 -11.16
N GLU A 135 14.09 10.37 -10.45
CA GLU A 135 15.47 10.53 -10.89
C GLU A 135 16.30 9.35 -10.39
N ARG A 136 17.04 8.69 -11.29
CA ARG A 136 17.90 7.55 -10.96
C ARG A 136 19.25 7.97 -10.40
N GLY A 137 19.84 7.10 -9.57
CA GLY A 137 21.22 7.19 -9.13
C GLY A 137 21.51 8.21 -8.03
N VAL A 138 20.48 8.84 -7.45
CA VAL A 138 20.60 9.78 -6.33
C VAL A 138 20.34 9.09 -4.98
N ASP A 139 19.29 8.29 -4.88
CA ASP A 139 19.01 7.46 -3.68
C ASP A 139 20.15 6.44 -3.49
N PRO A 140 20.89 6.48 -2.35
CA PRO A 140 22.03 5.59 -2.12
C PRO A 140 21.68 4.10 -2.05
N THR A 141 20.40 3.78 -1.93
CA THR A 141 19.89 2.42 -1.80
C THR A 141 19.08 1.97 -3.00
N GLU A 142 18.89 2.85 -4.00
CA GLU A 142 18.09 2.52 -5.18
C GLU A 142 18.75 1.35 -5.94
N PRO A 143 17.97 0.29 -6.26
CA PRO A 143 18.49 -0.81 -7.03
C PRO A 143 18.68 -0.41 -8.50
N GLU A 144 19.53 -1.15 -9.22
CA GLU A 144 19.71 -0.95 -10.66
C GLU A 144 18.40 -1.08 -11.42
N ALA A 145 18.28 -0.31 -12.49
CA ALA A 145 17.11 -0.29 -13.36
C ALA A 145 17.52 -0.34 -14.82
N SER A 146 16.79 -1.13 -15.63
CA SER A 146 17.03 -1.30 -17.07
C SER A 146 16.69 -0.05 -17.89
N ALA A 147 15.96 0.92 -17.30
CA ALA A 147 15.58 2.17 -17.95
C ALA A 147 15.48 3.34 -16.95
N PRO A 148 15.71 4.58 -17.43
CA PRO A 148 15.40 5.77 -16.66
C PRO A 148 13.91 5.88 -16.40
N TYR A 149 13.51 6.72 -15.43
CA TYR A 149 12.10 7.12 -15.31
C TYR A 149 11.64 7.79 -16.61
N ALA A 150 10.44 7.41 -17.06
CA ALA A 150 9.84 8.01 -18.26
C ALA A 150 9.39 9.47 -18.02
N TYR A 151 9.20 9.84 -16.77
CA TYR A 151 8.75 11.16 -16.34
C TYR A 151 9.78 11.76 -15.40
N ALA A 152 10.17 13.03 -15.67
CA ALA A 152 11.17 13.73 -14.87
C ALA A 152 10.70 13.89 -13.41
N LYS A 153 11.67 13.93 -12.48
CA LYS A 153 11.41 14.18 -11.06
C LYS A 153 10.53 15.41 -10.84
N VAL A 154 9.69 15.38 -9.81
CA VAL A 154 8.89 16.53 -9.40
C VAL A 154 9.78 17.56 -8.71
N SER A 155 9.76 18.80 -9.16
CA SER A 155 10.59 19.86 -8.60
C SER A 155 10.23 20.17 -7.15
N HIS A 156 11.24 20.45 -6.34
CA HIS A 156 11.02 20.96 -4.98
C HIS A 156 10.51 22.40 -5.01
N GLU A 157 9.58 22.73 -4.11
CA GLU A 157 9.28 24.11 -3.81
C GLU A 157 10.42 24.76 -3.01
N PRO A 158 10.58 26.10 -3.01
CA PRO A 158 11.77 26.75 -2.51
C PRO A 158 12.19 26.37 -1.09
N ARG A 159 11.22 26.14 -0.18
CA ARG A 159 11.54 25.73 1.20
C ARG A 159 12.09 24.32 1.27
N ILE A 160 11.57 23.42 0.46
CA ILE A 160 12.03 22.03 0.40
C ILE A 160 13.39 21.97 -0.30
N GLN A 161 13.60 22.75 -1.36
CA GLN A 161 14.92 22.86 -2.02
C GLN A 161 15.99 23.36 -1.04
N LYS A 162 15.68 24.39 -0.23
CA LYS A 162 16.60 24.88 0.79
C LYS A 162 16.98 23.80 1.80
N LEU A 163 16.02 22.94 2.17
CA LEU A 163 16.28 21.81 3.06
C LEU A 163 17.14 20.73 2.38
N HIS A 164 16.83 20.39 1.13
CA HIS A 164 17.61 19.48 0.32
C HIS A 164 19.10 19.92 0.28
N ASP A 165 19.36 21.17 -0.10
CA ASP A 165 20.71 21.74 -0.19
C ASP A 165 21.44 21.74 1.17
N ALA A 166 20.69 21.93 2.26
CA ALA A 166 21.25 21.91 3.61
C ALA A 166 21.63 20.48 4.04
N LEU A 167 20.82 19.48 3.70
CA LEU A 167 21.13 18.06 3.95
C LEU A 167 22.37 17.62 3.14
N GLU A 168 22.51 18.03 1.89
CA GLU A 168 23.69 17.76 1.07
C GLU A 168 24.96 18.37 1.71
N LYS A 169 24.89 19.61 2.20
CA LYS A 169 26.00 20.28 2.92
C LYS A 169 26.42 19.54 4.19
N LEU A 170 25.50 18.81 4.82
CA LEU A 170 25.79 17.94 5.96
C LEU A 170 26.35 16.58 5.55
N GLY A 171 26.49 16.31 4.24
CA GLY A 171 27.06 15.08 3.68
C GLY A 171 26.04 13.96 3.50
N HIS A 172 24.74 14.27 3.54
CA HIS A 172 23.67 13.33 3.24
C HIS A 172 23.29 13.32 1.76
N ARG A 173 22.53 12.34 1.35
CA ARG A 173 22.07 12.14 -0.04
C ARG A 173 20.55 12.22 -0.15
N PRO A 174 19.95 13.42 0.05
CA PRO A 174 18.52 13.61 -0.16
C PRO A 174 18.19 13.41 -1.65
N PHE A 175 16.99 12.93 -1.91
CA PHE A 175 16.54 12.68 -3.28
C PHE A 175 15.05 12.98 -3.47
N HIS A 176 14.61 13.06 -4.72
CA HIS A 176 13.22 13.27 -5.07
C HIS A 176 12.41 11.99 -4.90
N VAL A 177 11.30 12.07 -4.14
CA VAL A 177 10.36 10.94 -3.98
C VAL A 177 9.82 10.52 -5.34
N PRO A 178 9.89 9.23 -5.72
CA PRO A 178 9.24 8.75 -6.92
C PRO A 178 7.72 8.81 -6.77
N LEU A 179 7.06 9.68 -7.54
CA LEU A 179 5.64 9.99 -7.40
C LEU A 179 4.82 9.59 -8.63
N GLY A 180 3.81 8.76 -8.43
CA GLY A 180 2.83 8.38 -9.46
C GLY A 180 1.73 9.45 -9.57
N ILE A 181 1.95 10.47 -10.40
CA ILE A 181 1.02 11.58 -10.63
C ILE A 181 1.04 12.03 -12.09
N ARG A 182 -0.08 12.48 -12.60
CA ARG A 182 -0.23 12.99 -13.97
C ARG A 182 0.12 14.47 -14.02
N LEU A 183 1.42 14.76 -13.84
CA LEU A 183 1.98 16.11 -13.76
C LEU A 183 2.73 16.46 -15.05
N ASP A 184 2.53 17.68 -15.55
CA ASP A 184 3.34 18.28 -16.60
C ASP A 184 3.82 19.66 -16.13
N GLU A 185 5.04 19.71 -15.56
CA GLU A 185 5.63 20.97 -15.09
C GLU A 185 6.04 21.90 -16.24
N SER A 186 6.28 21.33 -17.43
CA SER A 186 6.62 22.12 -18.62
C SER A 186 5.40 22.84 -19.20
N ASN A 187 4.20 22.29 -18.97
CA ASN A 187 2.96 22.88 -19.42
C ASN A 187 1.87 22.83 -18.31
N PRO A 188 1.96 23.69 -17.30
CA PRO A 188 1.04 23.67 -16.16
C PRO A 188 -0.45 23.83 -16.56
N ARG A 189 -0.75 24.47 -17.69
CA ARG A 189 -2.13 24.64 -18.19
C ARG A 189 -2.75 23.33 -18.70
N LYS A 190 -1.93 22.37 -19.13
CA LYS A 190 -2.36 21.03 -19.59
C LYS A 190 -2.16 19.97 -18.54
N SER A 191 -1.44 20.27 -17.46
CA SER A 191 -1.21 19.34 -16.37
C SER A 191 -2.51 18.98 -15.66
N ALA A 192 -2.76 17.69 -15.48
CA ALA A 192 -3.89 17.23 -14.67
C ALA A 192 -3.63 17.47 -13.17
N CYS A 193 -2.37 17.25 -12.70
CA CYS A 193 -1.98 17.51 -11.32
C CYS A 193 -1.71 19.01 -11.12
N ILE A 194 -2.32 19.58 -10.10
CA ILE A 194 -2.18 20.99 -9.73
C ILE A 194 -1.29 21.20 -8.51
N ARG A 195 -0.62 20.13 -8.03
CA ARG A 195 0.25 20.17 -6.85
C ARG A 195 -0.44 20.75 -5.61
N CYS A 196 -1.64 20.21 -5.29
CA CYS A 196 -2.41 20.60 -4.11
C CYS A 196 -1.82 20.01 -2.82
N ASN A 197 -2.28 20.51 -1.67
CA ASN A 197 -1.91 20.00 -0.33
C ASN A 197 -2.76 18.80 0.13
N THR A 198 -3.75 18.38 -0.64
CA THR A 198 -4.68 17.28 -0.33
C THR A 198 -4.38 16.04 -1.16
N CYS A 199 -3.16 15.49 -1.04
CA CYS A 199 -2.73 14.31 -1.80
C CYS A 199 -2.68 13.04 -0.95
N ASP A 200 -2.00 13.07 0.21
CA ASP A 200 -1.87 11.91 1.10
C ASP A 200 -3.13 11.74 1.95
N GLY A 201 -3.76 10.58 1.84
CA GLY A 201 -5.00 10.26 2.56
C GLY A 201 -6.28 10.79 1.91
N PHE A 202 -6.20 11.60 0.85
CA PHE A 202 -7.36 12.20 0.19
C PHE A 202 -7.65 11.55 -1.16
N PRO A 203 -8.93 11.41 -1.57
CA PRO A 203 -9.25 11.09 -2.95
C PRO A 203 -8.95 12.30 -3.85
N CYS A 204 -8.40 12.05 -5.03
CA CYS A 204 -7.98 13.13 -5.93
C CYS A 204 -9.15 13.67 -6.73
N LEU A 205 -9.65 14.86 -6.38
CA LEU A 205 -10.79 15.51 -7.04
C LEU A 205 -10.56 15.77 -8.54
N VAL A 206 -9.32 16.09 -8.93
CA VAL A 206 -8.93 16.34 -10.33
C VAL A 206 -8.45 15.07 -11.06
N ARG A 207 -8.52 13.89 -10.41
CA ARG A 207 -8.14 12.59 -10.98
C ARG A 207 -6.71 12.55 -11.55
N ALA A 208 -5.82 13.31 -10.97
CA ALA A 208 -4.43 13.40 -11.38
C ALA A 208 -3.48 12.44 -10.62
N LYS A 209 -3.93 11.88 -9.51
CA LYS A 209 -3.22 10.80 -8.83
C LYS A 209 -3.26 9.56 -9.73
N SER A 210 -2.11 8.92 -9.94
CA SER A 210 -2.02 7.69 -10.72
C SER A 210 -2.48 6.50 -9.88
N ASP A 211 -3.77 6.46 -9.56
CA ASP A 211 -4.40 5.34 -8.85
C ASP A 211 -4.85 4.22 -9.80
N ALA A 212 -5.17 3.05 -9.26
CA ALA A 212 -5.49 1.87 -10.06
C ALA A 212 -6.78 2.02 -10.88
N GLU A 213 -7.77 2.82 -10.41
CA GLU A 213 -8.95 3.14 -11.23
C GLU A 213 -8.53 3.85 -12.51
N VAL A 214 -7.82 5.00 -12.36
CA VAL A 214 -7.48 5.89 -13.47
C VAL A 214 -6.48 5.28 -14.44
N MET A 215 -5.47 4.57 -13.92
CA MET A 215 -4.35 4.09 -14.72
C MET A 215 -4.54 2.67 -15.26
N ALA A 216 -5.40 1.87 -14.66
CA ALA A 216 -5.49 0.46 -14.99
C ALA A 216 -6.93 -0.02 -15.24
N VAL A 217 -7.86 0.19 -14.31
CA VAL A 217 -9.23 -0.34 -14.44
C VAL A 217 -9.99 0.33 -15.59
N GLU A 218 -9.99 1.66 -15.67
CA GLU A 218 -10.67 2.37 -16.76
C GLU A 218 -10.12 2.02 -18.15
N PRO A 219 -8.79 1.97 -18.38
CA PRO A 219 -8.25 1.44 -19.62
C PRO A 219 -8.65 -0.01 -19.90
N ALA A 220 -8.67 -0.89 -18.91
CA ALA A 220 -9.10 -2.27 -19.08
C ALA A 220 -10.57 -2.37 -19.55
N LEU A 221 -11.45 -1.52 -19.02
CA LEU A 221 -12.87 -1.49 -19.39
C LEU A 221 -13.14 -1.01 -20.83
N GLN A 222 -12.14 -0.48 -21.53
CA GLN A 222 -12.28 -0.17 -22.97
C GLN A 222 -12.27 -1.43 -23.85
N HIS A 223 -11.89 -2.60 -23.30
CA HIS A 223 -11.89 -3.87 -23.99
C HIS A 223 -13.23 -4.59 -23.79
N ALA A 224 -13.87 -5.00 -24.88
CA ALA A 224 -15.21 -5.59 -24.88
C ALA A 224 -15.33 -6.89 -24.03
N GLY A 225 -14.22 -7.60 -23.82
CA GLY A 225 -14.18 -8.81 -22.98
C GLY A 225 -14.19 -8.53 -21.47
N VAL A 226 -14.03 -7.28 -21.03
CA VAL A 226 -13.90 -6.93 -19.61
C VAL A 226 -15.20 -6.36 -19.05
N THR A 227 -15.67 -6.94 -17.97
CA THR A 227 -16.88 -6.51 -17.24
C THR A 227 -16.51 -6.17 -15.79
N LEU A 228 -16.95 -5.03 -15.29
CA LEU A 228 -16.84 -4.65 -13.87
C LEU A 228 -18.24 -4.63 -13.23
N LEU A 229 -18.37 -5.35 -12.12
CA LEU A 229 -19.53 -5.24 -11.23
C LEU A 229 -19.09 -4.57 -9.92
N THR A 230 -19.72 -3.45 -9.60
CA THR A 230 -19.56 -2.73 -8.34
C THR A 230 -20.64 -3.12 -7.34
N GLY A 231 -20.42 -2.84 -6.04
CA GLY A 231 -21.31 -3.31 -4.98
C GLY A 231 -21.30 -4.84 -4.82
N ALA A 232 -20.33 -5.51 -5.45
CA ALA A 232 -20.25 -6.96 -5.56
C ALA A 232 -19.34 -7.55 -4.47
N TYR A 233 -19.91 -7.87 -3.32
CA TYR A 233 -19.18 -8.48 -2.21
C TYR A 233 -19.05 -9.99 -2.42
N VAL A 234 -17.84 -10.48 -2.61
CA VAL A 234 -17.56 -11.93 -2.67
C VAL A 234 -17.58 -12.49 -1.26
N GLU A 235 -18.60 -13.32 -0.99
CA GLU A 235 -18.85 -13.93 0.31
C GLU A 235 -17.94 -15.15 0.53
N ARG A 236 -17.84 -16.03 -0.47
CA ARG A 236 -17.04 -17.26 -0.44
C ARG A 236 -16.71 -17.81 -1.83
N LEU A 237 -15.72 -18.67 -1.87
CA LEU A 237 -15.34 -19.48 -3.02
C LEU A 237 -15.76 -20.93 -2.79
N GLU A 238 -16.23 -21.61 -3.85
CA GLU A 238 -16.64 -23.01 -3.78
C GLU A 238 -15.78 -23.82 -4.75
N THR A 239 -15.30 -24.98 -4.29
CA THR A 239 -14.50 -25.90 -5.06
C THR A 239 -15.34 -27.00 -5.71
N ASP A 240 -14.74 -27.69 -6.68
CA ASP A 240 -15.24 -28.96 -7.16
C ASP A 240 -15.22 -30.05 -6.07
N ALA A 241 -15.75 -31.24 -6.37
CA ALA A 241 -15.79 -32.36 -5.43
C ALA A 241 -14.37 -32.88 -5.03
N SER A 242 -13.37 -32.65 -5.87
CA SER A 242 -11.98 -33.00 -5.55
C SER A 242 -11.34 -32.04 -4.55
N GLY A 243 -11.85 -30.82 -4.43
CA GLY A 243 -11.29 -29.73 -3.65
C GLY A 243 -10.13 -29.00 -4.34
N ARG A 244 -9.80 -29.35 -5.60
CA ARG A 244 -8.61 -28.84 -6.29
C ARG A 244 -8.86 -27.62 -7.17
N SER A 245 -10.10 -27.35 -7.53
CA SER A 245 -10.40 -26.22 -8.41
C SER A 245 -11.56 -25.39 -7.86
N VAL A 246 -11.40 -24.08 -7.81
CA VAL A 246 -12.50 -23.15 -7.54
C VAL A 246 -13.41 -23.14 -8.76
N THR A 247 -14.67 -23.52 -8.58
CA THR A 247 -15.67 -23.62 -9.66
C THR A 247 -16.69 -22.49 -9.58
N ARG A 248 -17.01 -22.00 -8.37
CA ARG A 248 -18.03 -20.96 -8.17
C ARG A 248 -17.55 -19.87 -7.23
N VAL A 249 -17.88 -18.64 -7.62
CA VAL A 249 -17.67 -17.43 -6.81
C VAL A 249 -19.04 -16.92 -6.37
N HIS A 250 -19.30 -16.97 -5.07
CA HIS A 250 -20.56 -16.51 -4.46
C HIS A 250 -20.48 -15.05 -4.11
N VAL A 251 -21.40 -14.26 -4.64
CA VAL A 251 -21.42 -12.80 -4.55
C VAL A 251 -22.73 -12.34 -3.92
N VAL A 252 -22.67 -11.33 -3.08
CA VAL A 252 -23.83 -10.56 -2.62
C VAL A 252 -23.75 -9.17 -3.25
N ARG A 253 -24.77 -8.81 -4.03
CA ARG A 253 -24.89 -7.52 -4.68
C ARG A 253 -26.32 -7.01 -4.57
N ASP A 254 -26.49 -5.77 -4.09
CA ASP A 254 -27.81 -5.14 -3.90
C ASP A 254 -28.77 -5.99 -3.04
N GLY A 255 -28.21 -6.80 -2.11
CA GLY A 255 -28.96 -7.71 -1.25
C GLY A 255 -29.29 -9.07 -1.87
N GLU A 256 -29.04 -9.26 -3.16
CA GLU A 256 -29.27 -10.52 -3.88
C GLU A 256 -28.00 -11.38 -3.94
N ARG A 257 -28.19 -12.71 -3.96
CA ARG A 257 -27.09 -13.67 -4.13
C ARG A 257 -26.93 -14.05 -5.59
N GLU A 258 -25.73 -13.84 -6.09
CA GLU A 258 -25.32 -14.19 -7.45
C GLU A 258 -24.20 -15.23 -7.40
N VAL A 259 -24.07 -16.03 -8.44
CA VAL A 259 -23.00 -17.03 -8.58
C VAL A 259 -22.38 -16.90 -9.95
N TYR A 260 -21.04 -16.83 -9.97
CA TYR A 260 -20.25 -16.77 -11.19
C TYR A 260 -19.28 -17.95 -11.27
N GLU A 261 -18.99 -18.42 -12.48
CA GLU A 261 -18.05 -19.50 -12.76
C GLU A 261 -16.84 -18.94 -13.50
N GLY A 262 -15.63 -19.27 -13.04
CA GLY A 262 -14.37 -18.80 -13.63
C GLY A 262 -13.39 -19.94 -13.90
N GLY A 263 -12.75 -19.91 -15.07
CA GLY A 263 -11.64 -20.81 -15.37
C GLY A 263 -10.44 -20.54 -14.46
N ILE A 264 -10.13 -19.26 -14.24
CA ILE A 264 -9.12 -18.77 -13.29
C ILE A 264 -9.80 -17.80 -12.34
N VAL A 265 -9.51 -17.91 -11.04
CA VAL A 265 -9.99 -16.99 -10.00
C VAL A 265 -8.80 -16.32 -9.34
N VAL A 266 -8.84 -15.00 -9.22
CA VAL A 266 -7.76 -14.21 -8.61
C VAL A 266 -8.32 -13.38 -7.45
N ALA A 267 -7.85 -13.64 -6.24
CA ALA A 267 -8.12 -12.80 -5.08
C ALA A 267 -7.14 -11.61 -5.06
N SER A 268 -7.68 -10.40 -4.95
CA SER A 268 -6.93 -9.15 -4.84
C SER A 268 -7.67 -8.14 -3.97
N CYS A 269 -8.18 -8.63 -2.83
CA CYS A 269 -9.03 -7.87 -1.93
C CYS A 269 -8.24 -7.03 -0.90
N GLY A 270 -6.91 -7.05 -0.98
CA GLY A 270 -5.99 -6.57 0.04
C GLY A 270 -5.67 -7.65 1.07
N ALA A 271 -4.47 -7.59 1.68
CA ALA A 271 -3.89 -8.69 2.45
C ALA A 271 -4.84 -9.28 3.53
N ILE A 272 -5.54 -8.42 4.25
CA ILE A 272 -6.45 -8.89 5.31
C ILE A 272 -7.71 -9.53 4.73
N ASN A 273 -8.34 -8.88 3.74
CA ASN A 273 -9.60 -9.38 3.17
C ASN A 273 -9.40 -10.63 2.30
N SER A 274 -8.28 -10.77 1.58
CA SER A 274 -7.97 -11.98 0.82
C SER A 274 -7.78 -13.18 1.74
N ALA A 275 -7.06 -13.03 2.85
CA ALA A 275 -6.95 -14.08 3.86
C ALA A 275 -8.34 -14.42 4.47
N ALA A 276 -9.13 -13.40 4.82
CA ALA A 276 -10.48 -13.60 5.36
C ALA A 276 -11.42 -14.30 4.37
N LEU A 277 -11.30 -14.02 3.06
CA LEU A 277 -12.05 -14.71 2.01
C LEU A 277 -11.71 -16.20 1.97
N LEU A 278 -10.43 -16.55 2.01
CA LEU A 278 -10.00 -17.95 2.01
C LEU A 278 -10.48 -18.68 3.29
N LEU A 279 -10.38 -18.03 4.45
CA LEU A 279 -10.87 -18.59 5.71
C LEU A 279 -12.40 -18.82 5.70
N ARG A 280 -13.20 -17.89 5.14
CA ARG A 280 -14.67 -18.05 5.00
C ARG A 280 -15.05 -19.13 3.99
N SER A 281 -14.15 -19.49 3.10
CA SER A 281 -14.37 -20.47 2.05
C SER A 281 -14.09 -21.92 2.51
N ALA A 282 -14.06 -22.16 3.83
CA ALA A 282 -13.91 -23.50 4.39
C ALA A 282 -15.00 -24.45 3.87
N ASN A 283 -14.63 -25.70 3.63
CA ASN A 283 -15.50 -26.78 3.18
C ASN A 283 -14.96 -28.15 3.65
N ASP A 284 -15.61 -29.24 3.29
CA ASP A 284 -15.23 -30.58 3.74
C ASP A 284 -13.80 -30.99 3.31
N ARG A 285 -13.29 -30.47 2.20
CA ARG A 285 -11.93 -30.72 1.73
C ARG A 285 -10.90 -29.76 2.33
N HIS A 286 -11.34 -28.58 2.70
CA HIS A 286 -10.53 -27.52 3.31
C HIS A 286 -11.16 -27.02 4.63
N PRO A 287 -11.22 -27.86 5.69
CA PRO A 287 -12.00 -27.56 6.91
C PRO A 287 -11.46 -26.36 7.71
N GLN A 288 -10.21 -25.97 7.50
CA GLN A 288 -9.58 -24.82 8.18
C GLN A 288 -9.51 -23.54 7.33
N GLY A 289 -10.22 -23.52 6.19
CA GLY A 289 -10.15 -22.47 5.17
C GLY A 289 -9.56 -22.98 3.85
N LEU A 290 -9.93 -22.36 2.77
CA LEU A 290 -9.46 -22.72 1.43
C LEU A 290 -7.94 -22.49 1.33
N ALA A 291 -7.19 -23.42 0.73
CA ALA A 291 -5.73 -23.41 0.61
C ALA A 291 -4.98 -23.31 1.95
N ASN A 292 -5.56 -23.82 3.04
CA ASN A 292 -5.01 -23.70 4.38
C ASN A 292 -4.60 -25.05 5.02
N GLY A 293 -4.22 -26.02 4.24
CA GLY A 293 -3.68 -27.31 4.73
C GLY A 293 -2.39 -27.14 5.52
N SER A 294 -1.56 -26.18 5.15
CA SER A 294 -0.34 -25.78 5.89
C SER A 294 -0.63 -24.99 7.19
N GLY A 295 -1.85 -24.46 7.36
CA GLY A 295 -2.17 -23.54 8.46
C GLY A 295 -1.55 -22.13 8.31
N MET A 296 -1.05 -21.77 7.12
CA MET A 296 -0.38 -20.49 6.85
C MET A 296 -1.31 -19.36 6.45
N VAL A 297 -2.54 -19.65 6.03
CA VAL A 297 -3.52 -18.62 5.66
C VAL A 297 -3.78 -17.69 6.83
N GLY A 298 -3.61 -16.39 6.58
CA GLY A 298 -3.80 -15.33 7.55
C GLY A 298 -2.59 -15.03 8.45
N ARG A 299 -1.57 -15.88 8.50
CA ARG A 299 -0.38 -15.68 9.34
C ARG A 299 0.60 -14.69 8.73
N HIS A 300 1.56 -14.23 9.53
CA HIS A 300 2.65 -13.33 9.13
C HIS A 300 2.16 -11.95 8.62
N TYR A 301 1.07 -11.45 9.17
CA TYR A 301 0.66 -10.08 8.87
C TYR A 301 1.77 -9.09 9.23
N MET A 302 2.09 -8.21 8.30
CA MET A 302 3.05 -7.12 8.45
C MET A 302 2.40 -5.80 8.04
N GLY A 303 2.63 -4.74 8.84
CA GLY A 303 1.99 -3.44 8.63
C GLY A 303 2.97 -2.28 8.51
N HIS A 304 4.27 -2.49 8.51
CA HIS A 304 5.34 -1.53 8.76
C HIS A 304 5.22 -0.87 10.16
N THR A 305 6.36 -0.52 10.72
CA THR A 305 6.40 0.43 11.83
C THR A 305 6.48 1.83 11.25
N ASN A 306 5.41 2.61 11.39
CA ASN A 306 5.28 3.94 10.82
C ASN A 306 5.17 5.01 11.92
N SER A 307 5.80 6.15 11.70
CA SER A 307 5.63 7.35 12.53
C SER A 307 5.56 8.60 11.66
N VAL A 308 4.80 9.57 12.12
CA VAL A 308 4.85 10.95 11.62
C VAL A 308 5.64 11.77 12.61
N LEU A 309 6.59 12.57 12.11
CA LEU A 309 7.33 13.54 12.90
C LEU A 309 7.14 14.93 12.30
N MET A 310 6.55 15.81 13.09
CA MET A 310 6.41 17.21 12.74
C MET A 310 7.60 17.99 13.29
N ALA A 311 8.37 18.65 12.43
CA ALA A 311 9.44 19.55 12.81
C ALA A 311 8.97 21.00 12.66
N ILE A 312 9.03 21.78 13.74
CA ILE A 312 8.64 23.18 13.70
C ILE A 312 9.85 24.03 13.35
N SER A 313 9.81 24.62 12.17
CA SER A 313 10.85 25.51 11.65
C SER A 313 10.72 26.92 12.26
N LYS A 314 11.83 27.63 12.39
CA LYS A 314 11.82 29.07 12.77
C LYS A 314 11.16 29.92 11.69
N GLU A 315 11.40 29.59 10.41
CA GLU A 315 10.79 30.26 9.27
C GLU A 315 9.46 29.59 8.90
N PRO A 316 8.44 30.35 8.47
CA PRO A 316 7.22 29.78 7.94
C PRO A 316 7.50 28.87 6.74
N ASN A 317 6.77 27.77 6.65
CA ASN A 317 6.79 26.87 5.51
C ASN A 317 5.58 27.15 4.61
N ALA A 318 5.77 27.95 3.58
CA ALA A 318 4.73 28.27 2.59
C ALA A 318 4.54 27.18 1.52
N THR A 319 5.27 26.07 1.59
CA THR A 319 5.16 24.96 0.64
C THR A 319 3.74 24.39 0.64
N VAL A 320 3.19 24.19 -0.53
CA VAL A 320 1.88 23.55 -0.72
C VAL A 320 2.03 22.05 -0.93
N PHE A 321 2.92 21.64 -1.85
CA PHE A 321 3.16 20.24 -2.21
C PHE A 321 4.54 19.79 -1.71
N GLN A 322 4.66 19.55 -0.39
CA GLN A 322 5.97 19.30 0.24
C GLN A 322 6.50 17.87 0.10
N LYS A 323 5.71 16.91 -0.28
CA LYS A 323 6.02 15.47 -0.31
C LYS A 323 7.03 15.03 -1.40
N THR A 324 7.95 15.88 -1.75
CA THR A 324 8.90 15.66 -2.86
C THR A 324 10.28 15.20 -2.42
N LEU A 325 10.61 15.24 -1.13
CA LEU A 325 11.94 14.94 -0.58
C LEU A 325 11.93 13.64 0.23
N ALA A 326 12.98 12.82 0.07
CA ALA A 326 13.24 11.63 0.86
C ALA A 326 14.74 11.48 1.19
N LEU A 327 15.03 10.59 2.16
CA LEU A 327 16.38 10.27 2.63
C LEU A 327 16.47 8.80 3.02
N ASN A 328 17.42 8.07 2.44
CA ASN A 328 17.66 6.65 2.66
C ASN A 328 19.07 6.33 3.19
N ASP A 329 19.83 7.34 3.65
CA ASP A 329 21.19 7.15 4.18
C ASP A 329 21.24 6.14 5.32
N PHE A 330 20.15 5.97 6.05
CA PHE A 330 20.03 5.06 7.21
C PHE A 330 19.24 3.79 6.92
N TYR A 331 18.83 3.55 5.67
CA TYR A 331 17.96 2.44 5.31
C TYR A 331 18.51 1.09 5.80
N PHE A 332 19.77 0.81 5.50
CA PHE A 332 20.47 -0.41 5.90
C PHE A 332 21.38 -0.26 7.12
N GLY A 333 21.31 0.86 7.83
CA GLY A 333 22.10 1.11 9.02
C GLY A 333 22.93 2.39 8.96
N SER A 334 23.92 2.52 9.84
CA SER A 334 24.89 3.62 9.90
C SER A 334 26.24 3.11 10.33
N LYS A 335 27.25 4.00 10.42
CA LYS A 335 28.59 3.65 10.94
C LYS A 335 28.56 3.13 12.39
N GLU A 336 27.59 3.58 13.17
CA GLU A 336 27.45 3.24 14.59
C GLU A 336 26.42 2.10 14.82
N TRP A 337 25.75 1.65 13.75
CA TRP A 337 24.68 0.67 13.85
C TRP A 337 24.52 -0.10 12.54
N ASP A 338 24.83 -1.40 12.57
CA ASP A 338 24.93 -2.28 11.40
C ASP A 338 23.63 -3.01 11.00
N HIS A 339 22.49 -2.63 11.60
CA HIS A 339 21.17 -3.16 11.25
C HIS A 339 20.32 -2.11 10.52
N PRO A 340 19.36 -2.54 9.68
CA PRO A 340 18.44 -1.64 9.03
C PRO A 340 17.67 -0.75 10.00
N MET A 341 17.47 0.49 9.62
CA MET A 341 16.62 1.45 10.34
C MET A 341 15.35 1.77 9.54
N GLY A 342 15.47 2.04 8.25
CA GLY A 342 14.32 2.30 7.39
C GLY A 342 14.41 3.57 6.55
N HIS A 343 13.26 4.03 6.09
CA HIS A 343 13.04 5.10 5.12
C HIS A 343 12.50 6.36 5.79
N ILE A 344 12.97 7.52 5.33
CA ILE A 344 12.46 8.83 5.70
C ILE A 344 11.97 9.54 4.44
N SER A 345 10.75 10.06 4.44
CA SER A 345 10.23 10.92 3.38
C SER A 345 9.35 12.02 3.93
N PHE A 346 9.09 13.04 3.14
CA PHE A 346 8.02 13.98 3.44
C PHE A 346 6.65 13.37 3.14
N VAL A 347 5.68 13.73 3.96
CA VAL A 347 4.25 13.53 3.72
C VAL A 347 3.62 14.87 3.33
N GLY A 348 2.37 14.84 2.86
CA GLY A 348 1.59 16.07 2.64
C GLY A 348 1.55 16.94 3.89
N LYS A 349 1.50 18.25 3.71
CA LYS A 349 1.50 19.20 4.82
C LYS A 349 0.27 19.00 5.70
N LEU A 350 0.50 18.82 6.99
CA LEU A 350 -0.58 18.75 7.98
C LEU A 350 -1.22 20.13 8.16
N ASP A 351 -2.54 20.17 8.09
CA ASP A 351 -3.33 21.38 8.35
C ASP A 351 -3.80 21.45 9.81
N ALA A 352 -4.25 22.63 10.23
CA ALA A 352 -4.68 22.86 11.60
C ALA A 352 -5.93 22.04 11.99
N GLU A 353 -6.82 21.71 11.04
CA GLU A 353 -8.03 20.94 11.30
C GLU A 353 -7.70 19.47 11.56
N THR A 354 -6.81 18.89 10.76
CA THR A 354 -6.27 17.53 11.00
C THR A 354 -5.55 17.46 12.34
N LEU A 355 -4.74 18.48 12.68
CA LEU A 355 -4.07 18.57 13.97
C LEU A 355 -5.07 18.68 15.13
N ALA A 356 -6.13 19.45 14.97
CA ALA A 356 -7.18 19.61 15.98
C ALA A 356 -7.91 18.28 16.27
N GLY A 357 -8.09 17.42 15.26
CA GLY A 357 -8.70 16.10 15.43
C GLY A 357 -7.89 15.16 16.33
N GLY A 358 -6.56 15.35 16.41
CA GLY A 358 -5.66 14.58 17.28
C GLY A 358 -5.24 15.30 18.57
N ALA A 359 -5.58 16.59 18.71
CA ALA A 359 -5.15 17.42 19.82
C ALA A 359 -6.06 17.28 21.06
N PRO A 360 -5.51 17.39 22.28
CA PRO A 360 -6.34 17.54 23.46
C PRO A 360 -7.25 18.79 23.37
N PRO A 361 -8.46 18.75 23.94
CA PRO A 361 -9.47 19.82 23.80
C PRO A 361 -9.04 21.21 24.28
N PHE A 362 -7.98 21.28 25.10
CA PHE A 362 -7.49 22.54 25.69
C PHE A 362 -6.39 23.21 24.87
N VAL A 363 -5.98 22.66 23.73
CA VAL A 363 -4.97 23.29 22.85
C VAL A 363 -5.65 24.39 22.03
N PRO A 364 -5.21 25.66 22.15
CA PRO A 364 -5.81 26.75 21.38
C PRO A 364 -5.63 26.55 19.87
N GLY A 365 -6.69 26.80 19.09
CA GLY A 365 -6.64 26.69 17.62
C GLY A 365 -5.58 27.59 16.99
N LEU A 366 -5.35 28.79 17.52
CA LEU A 366 -4.28 29.69 17.07
C LEU A 366 -2.88 29.06 17.18
N THR A 367 -2.65 28.23 18.21
CA THR A 367 -1.40 27.48 18.35
C THR A 367 -1.26 26.44 17.25
N LEU A 368 -2.33 25.72 16.92
CA LEU A 368 -2.35 24.72 15.85
C LEU A 368 -2.12 25.37 14.48
N ASP A 369 -2.69 26.54 14.22
CA ASP A 369 -2.46 27.31 12.99
C ASP A 369 -0.99 27.74 12.84
N VAL A 370 -0.38 28.23 13.91
CA VAL A 370 1.04 28.60 13.91
C VAL A 370 1.91 27.38 13.67
N MET A 371 1.59 26.25 14.31
CA MET A 371 2.30 24.98 14.09
C MET A 371 2.21 24.53 12.65
N ALA A 372 1.00 24.46 12.09
CA ALA A 372 0.77 24.05 10.70
C ALA A 372 1.53 24.97 9.72
N LYS A 373 1.57 26.29 9.96
CA LYS A 373 2.31 27.25 9.13
C LYS A 373 3.82 27.07 9.16
N HIS A 374 4.38 26.52 10.24
CA HIS A 374 5.82 26.36 10.43
C HIS A 374 6.29 24.90 10.28
N SER A 375 5.37 23.95 10.10
CA SER A 375 5.71 22.52 10.10
C SER A 375 6.43 22.07 8.83
N LEU A 376 7.34 21.14 9.04
CA LEU A 376 7.93 20.23 8.06
C LEU A 376 7.54 18.84 8.51
N ASP A 377 6.73 18.13 7.72
CA ASP A 377 6.07 16.89 8.14
C ASP A 377 6.72 15.68 7.49
N PHE A 378 7.34 14.84 8.32
CA PHE A 378 8.09 13.66 7.91
C PHE A 378 7.30 12.39 8.20
N TRP A 379 7.39 11.44 7.27
CA TRP A 379 6.97 10.07 7.42
C TRP A 379 8.19 9.18 7.57
N LEU A 380 8.23 8.37 8.62
CA LEU A 380 9.28 7.39 8.86
C LEU A 380 8.67 6.00 8.78
N THR A 381 9.33 5.12 8.03
CA THR A 381 8.90 3.73 7.84
C THR A 381 10.05 2.79 8.12
N SER A 382 9.81 1.79 8.95
CA SER A 382 10.73 0.68 9.19
C SER A 382 10.06 -0.65 8.92
N GLU A 383 10.84 -1.66 8.58
CA GLU A 383 10.33 -2.98 8.33
C GLU A 383 9.72 -3.60 9.58
N ASP A 384 8.53 -4.17 9.41
CA ASP A 384 7.83 -5.02 10.37
C ASP A 384 8.13 -6.48 10.01
N LEU A 385 8.66 -7.26 10.93
CA LEU A 385 9.08 -8.63 10.64
C LEU A 385 7.90 -9.60 10.65
N PRO A 386 7.92 -10.64 9.81
CA PRO A 386 6.87 -11.64 9.79
C PRO A 386 6.87 -12.46 11.07
N ASP A 387 5.76 -12.45 11.78
CA ASP A 387 5.51 -13.25 12.98
C ASP A 387 4.24 -14.10 12.74
N PRO A 388 4.28 -15.43 12.93
CA PRO A 388 3.14 -16.30 12.70
C PRO A 388 1.94 -15.98 13.61
N ASP A 389 2.13 -15.31 14.75
CA ASP A 389 1.08 -14.89 15.67
C ASP A 389 0.49 -13.50 15.35
N ASN A 390 1.14 -12.74 14.47
CA ASN A 390 0.56 -11.60 13.80
C ASN A 390 -0.31 -12.12 12.66
N ARG A 391 -1.63 -12.20 12.86
CA ARG A 391 -2.49 -12.94 11.93
C ARG A 391 -3.91 -12.45 11.85
N VAL A 392 -4.51 -12.75 10.71
CA VAL A 392 -5.93 -12.63 10.43
C VAL A 392 -6.62 -13.95 10.80
N THR A 393 -7.70 -13.87 11.56
CA THR A 393 -8.63 -14.97 11.83
C THR A 393 -10.06 -14.49 11.73
N LEU A 394 -11.02 -15.40 11.86
CA LEU A 394 -12.45 -15.07 11.96
C LEU A 394 -12.95 -15.45 13.35
N ASN A 395 -13.79 -14.59 13.93
CA ASN A 395 -14.53 -14.96 15.14
C ASN A 395 -15.75 -15.85 14.80
N ARG A 396 -16.51 -16.26 15.81
CA ARG A 396 -17.69 -17.15 15.63
C ARG A 396 -18.76 -16.55 14.73
N ASP A 397 -18.84 -15.23 14.62
CA ASP A 397 -19.79 -14.51 13.77
C ASP A 397 -19.24 -14.23 12.36
N GLY A 398 -18.07 -14.81 12.02
CA GLY A 398 -17.40 -14.63 10.73
C GLY A 398 -16.75 -13.24 10.53
N LYS A 399 -16.63 -12.45 11.63
CA LYS A 399 -15.97 -11.14 11.58
C LYS A 399 -14.46 -11.28 11.67
N ILE A 400 -13.75 -10.37 11.00
CA ILE A 400 -12.29 -10.34 10.97
C ILE A 400 -11.73 -10.00 12.35
N VAL A 401 -10.78 -10.81 12.80
CA VAL A 401 -9.95 -10.55 13.97
C VAL A 401 -8.51 -10.39 13.48
N LEU A 402 -7.91 -9.23 13.74
CA LEU A 402 -6.51 -8.94 13.43
C LEU A 402 -5.70 -8.97 14.72
N ALA A 403 -5.03 -10.10 14.96
CA ALA A 403 -4.05 -10.21 16.04
C ALA A 403 -2.72 -9.60 15.58
N TYR A 404 -2.23 -8.60 16.29
CA TYR A 404 -0.99 -7.92 15.96
C TYR A 404 -0.22 -7.51 17.22
N THR A 405 1.06 -7.82 17.21
CA THR A 405 2.05 -7.34 18.19
C THR A 405 3.17 -6.66 17.43
N PRO A 406 3.45 -5.38 17.70
CA PRO A 406 4.59 -4.68 17.12
C PRO A 406 5.90 -5.41 17.40
N ASN A 407 6.78 -5.42 16.40
CA ASN A 407 8.14 -5.96 16.53
C ASN A 407 9.15 -5.05 15.84
N ASN A 408 10.44 -5.42 15.86
CA ASN A 408 11.54 -4.69 15.21
C ASN A 408 11.60 -3.17 15.51
N GLU A 409 11.21 -2.76 16.73
CA GLU A 409 11.04 -1.34 17.07
C GLU A 409 12.37 -0.59 17.29
N GLU A 410 13.49 -1.30 17.56
CA GLU A 410 14.76 -0.64 17.88
C GLU A 410 15.32 0.12 16.66
N GLY A 411 15.27 -0.48 15.45
CA GLY A 411 15.65 0.21 14.21
C GLY A 411 14.84 1.48 14.00
N HIS A 412 13.53 1.42 14.25
CA HIS A 412 12.64 2.57 14.11
C HIS A 412 12.93 3.70 15.11
N LYS A 413 13.20 3.35 16.38
CA LYS A 413 13.61 4.33 17.40
C LYS A 413 14.89 5.05 17.00
N ARG A 414 15.87 4.31 16.43
CA ARG A 414 17.12 4.88 15.93
C ARG A 414 16.91 5.76 14.71
N LEU A 415 16.03 5.38 13.79
CA LEU A 415 15.66 6.20 12.63
C LEU A 415 15.08 7.56 13.08
N ILE A 416 14.17 7.54 14.05
CA ILE A 416 13.62 8.77 14.66
C ILE A 416 14.73 9.61 15.29
N ALA A 417 15.66 8.99 16.04
CA ALA A 417 16.77 9.69 16.66
C ALA A 417 17.69 10.34 15.62
N LYS A 418 18.00 9.63 14.52
CA LYS A 418 18.81 10.19 13.41
C LYS A 418 18.13 11.38 12.75
N LEU A 419 16.82 11.31 12.48
CA LEU A 419 16.09 12.45 11.93
C LEU A 419 16.11 13.65 12.89
N LYS A 420 15.91 13.43 14.18
CA LYS A 420 15.95 14.50 15.20
C LYS A 420 17.32 15.18 15.28
N ASP A 421 18.39 14.40 15.22
CA ASP A 421 19.76 14.90 15.18
C ASP A 421 19.99 15.80 13.96
N LEU A 422 19.59 15.32 12.76
CA LEU A 422 19.66 16.12 11.54
C LEU A 422 18.88 17.43 11.63
N LEU A 423 17.66 17.38 12.15
CA LEU A 423 16.81 18.57 12.32
C LEU A 423 17.42 19.58 13.31
N GLY A 424 18.13 19.10 14.32
CA GLY A 424 18.88 19.96 15.26
C GLY A 424 19.96 20.80 14.56
N HIS A 425 20.62 20.25 13.54
CA HIS A 425 21.63 20.95 12.73
C HIS A 425 21.01 21.91 11.68
N LEU A 426 19.72 21.73 11.36
CA LEU A 426 19.01 22.50 10.34
C LEU A 426 18.16 23.66 10.88
N ASP A 427 18.43 24.14 12.10
CA ASP A 427 17.64 25.20 12.76
C ASP A 427 16.14 24.88 12.96
N CYS A 428 15.77 23.61 12.86
CA CYS A 428 14.43 23.13 13.18
C CYS A 428 14.37 22.81 14.68
N ARG A 429 13.48 23.43 15.41
CA ARG A 429 13.27 23.11 16.82
C ARG A 429 12.12 22.11 16.99
N GLU A 430 12.42 21.02 17.66
CA GLU A 430 11.46 20.04 18.15
C GLU A 430 10.43 20.60 19.17
N THR A 431 10.60 21.86 19.61
CA THR A 431 10.25 22.28 20.97
C THR A 431 9.44 23.56 21.11
N LEU A 432 8.59 23.93 20.16
CA LEU A 432 7.53 24.89 20.50
C LEU A 432 6.34 24.23 21.20
N ILE A 433 6.34 22.90 21.33
CA ILE A 433 5.26 22.12 21.93
C ILE A 433 5.83 21.16 22.96
N PRO A 434 5.17 21.02 24.10
CA PRO A 434 5.53 19.97 25.06
C PRO A 434 5.56 18.60 24.37
N ARG A 435 6.62 17.83 24.61
CA ARG A 435 6.93 16.52 23.98
C ARG A 435 5.78 15.52 23.88
N ASN A 436 4.69 15.74 24.56
CA ASN A 436 3.59 14.80 24.72
C ASN A 436 2.43 15.01 23.75
N LEU A 437 2.43 16.05 22.90
CA LEU A 437 1.25 16.38 22.10
C LEU A 437 1.34 15.96 20.62
N PHE A 438 2.52 16.04 19.94
CA PHE A 438 2.56 15.84 18.50
C PHE A 438 3.85 15.23 17.94
N VAL A 439 4.89 15.07 18.72
CA VAL A 439 6.20 14.65 18.22
C VAL A 439 6.31 13.13 18.26
N GLY A 440 6.38 12.52 17.07
CA GLY A 440 6.67 11.10 16.92
C GLY A 440 5.54 10.17 17.35
N GLN A 441 4.32 10.40 16.87
CA GLN A 441 3.25 9.41 17.03
C GLN A 441 3.48 8.22 16.10
N ARG A 442 3.55 7.01 16.68
CA ARG A 442 3.37 5.79 15.94
C ARG A 442 1.97 5.75 15.34
N ILE A 443 1.87 5.42 14.07
CA ILE A 443 0.55 5.20 13.45
C ILE A 443 -0.07 3.96 14.09
N PRO A 444 -1.25 4.06 14.70
CA PRO A 444 -1.92 2.91 15.30
C PRO A 444 -2.31 1.88 14.23
N LEU A 445 -2.51 0.63 14.62
CA LEU A 445 -2.89 -0.46 13.73
C LEU A 445 -4.10 -0.10 12.83
N ALA A 446 -5.07 0.61 13.38
CA ALA A 446 -6.24 1.11 12.65
C ALA A 446 -5.89 2.12 11.53
N GLY A 447 -4.73 2.77 11.58
CA GLY A 447 -4.27 3.74 10.58
C GLY A 447 -3.27 3.18 9.58
N VAL A 448 -2.94 1.88 9.63
CA VAL A 448 -1.94 1.27 8.76
C VAL A 448 -2.58 0.81 7.44
N ALA A 449 -2.19 1.46 6.34
CA ALA A 449 -2.60 1.08 4.99
C ALA A 449 -1.62 0.13 4.28
N HIS A 450 -0.39 0.00 4.76
CA HIS A 450 0.60 -0.96 4.28
C HIS A 450 0.33 -2.32 4.92
N GLN A 451 -0.34 -3.21 4.21
CA GLN A 451 -0.80 -4.50 4.70
C GLN A 451 -0.23 -5.62 3.83
N CYS A 452 0.60 -6.50 4.43
CA CYS A 452 1.37 -7.50 3.70
C CYS A 452 1.36 -8.87 4.43
N GLY A 453 1.76 -9.94 3.73
CA GLY A 453 2.27 -11.20 4.28
C GLY A 453 1.27 -12.31 4.58
N THR A 454 -0.01 -12.05 4.60
CA THR A 454 -1.05 -12.98 5.10
C THR A 454 -1.28 -14.24 4.24
N LEU A 455 -0.75 -14.28 3.02
CA LEU A 455 -0.81 -15.40 2.08
C LEU A 455 0.54 -15.50 1.35
N ARG A 456 1.64 -15.52 2.11
CA ARG A 456 2.97 -15.42 1.52
C ARG A 456 3.25 -16.50 0.48
N PHE A 457 4.02 -16.14 -0.55
CA PHE A 457 4.47 -17.08 -1.57
C PHE A 457 5.82 -17.72 -1.19
N GLY A 458 6.12 -18.87 -1.79
CA GLY A 458 7.34 -19.63 -1.51
C GLY A 458 7.42 -20.89 -2.33
N HIS A 459 8.54 -21.61 -2.21
CA HIS A 459 8.73 -22.89 -2.87
C HIS A 459 8.08 -24.06 -2.12
N ASP A 460 8.03 -23.95 -0.79
CA ASP A 460 7.59 -25.03 0.09
C ASP A 460 6.13 -24.83 0.52
N PRO A 461 5.21 -25.77 0.13
CA PRO A 461 3.82 -25.69 0.50
C PRO A 461 3.53 -25.83 2.00
N GLU A 462 4.48 -26.33 2.81
CA GLU A 462 4.31 -26.41 4.26
C GLU A 462 4.52 -25.05 4.94
N THR A 463 5.26 -24.14 4.31
CA THR A 463 5.63 -22.85 4.87
C THR A 463 5.10 -21.65 4.10
N SER A 464 4.40 -21.89 2.98
CA SER A 464 3.78 -20.85 2.15
C SER A 464 2.39 -21.27 1.65
N VAL A 465 1.54 -20.29 1.37
CA VAL A 465 0.21 -20.51 0.80
C VAL A 465 0.27 -20.58 -0.72
N LEU A 466 1.13 -19.76 -1.32
CA LEU A 466 1.25 -19.56 -2.76
C LEU A 466 2.60 -20.06 -3.26
N ASP A 467 2.62 -20.59 -4.48
CA ASP A 467 3.85 -20.86 -5.22
C ASP A 467 4.48 -19.55 -5.75
N VAL A 468 5.62 -19.66 -6.42
CA VAL A 468 6.35 -18.51 -6.97
C VAL A 468 5.59 -17.75 -8.06
N ASN A 469 4.56 -18.35 -8.67
CA ASN A 469 3.66 -17.72 -9.63
C ASN A 469 2.41 -17.11 -8.97
N ASN A 470 2.38 -17.04 -7.65
CA ASN A 470 1.24 -16.58 -6.86
C ASN A 470 -0.02 -17.45 -6.99
N LYS A 471 0.13 -18.70 -7.44
CA LYS A 471 -0.94 -19.70 -7.46
C LYS A 471 -0.98 -20.40 -6.10
N ALA A 472 -2.16 -20.64 -5.53
CA ALA A 472 -2.29 -21.44 -4.32
C ALA A 472 -1.72 -22.86 -4.56
N HIS A 473 -0.87 -23.35 -3.63
CA HIS A 473 -0.25 -24.69 -3.78
C HIS A 473 -1.28 -25.80 -3.89
N GLU A 474 -2.36 -25.68 -3.13
CA GLU A 474 -3.42 -26.72 -3.05
C GLU A 474 -4.47 -26.63 -4.15
N LEU A 475 -4.47 -25.55 -4.95
CA LEU A 475 -5.52 -25.27 -5.93
C LEU A 475 -4.93 -25.04 -7.32
N ASP A 476 -5.62 -25.55 -8.32
CA ASP A 476 -5.13 -25.52 -9.70
C ASP A 476 -5.40 -24.17 -10.40
N ASN A 477 -6.37 -23.38 -9.92
CA ASN A 477 -6.85 -22.18 -10.60
C ASN A 477 -7.06 -20.95 -9.70
N LEU A 478 -6.62 -20.98 -8.44
CA LEU A 478 -6.69 -19.83 -7.54
C LEU A 478 -5.35 -19.11 -7.47
N TYR A 479 -5.36 -17.79 -7.68
CA TYR A 479 -4.22 -16.90 -7.62
C TYR A 479 -4.47 -15.74 -6.64
N VAL A 480 -3.39 -15.11 -6.17
CA VAL A 480 -3.47 -13.92 -5.29
C VAL A 480 -2.43 -12.89 -5.74
N VAL A 481 -2.85 -11.63 -5.97
CA VAL A 481 -1.95 -10.58 -6.50
C VAL A 481 -1.96 -9.27 -5.69
N ASP A 482 -2.50 -9.28 -4.47
CA ASP A 482 -2.39 -8.13 -3.56
C ASP A 482 -1.19 -8.27 -2.60
N GLY A 483 -1.04 -7.37 -1.64
CA GLY A 483 0.09 -7.36 -0.70
C GLY A 483 0.24 -8.60 0.19
N SER A 484 -0.72 -9.53 0.19
CA SER A 484 -0.66 -10.74 1.02
C SER A 484 0.47 -11.69 0.65
N PHE A 485 0.97 -11.65 -0.59
CA PHE A 485 2.02 -12.57 -1.06
C PHE A 485 3.41 -12.30 -0.47
N PHE A 486 3.68 -11.14 0.10
CA PHE A 486 4.99 -10.72 0.61
C PHE A 486 5.54 -11.67 1.69
N PRO A 487 6.77 -12.23 1.55
CA PRO A 487 7.45 -12.93 2.65
C PRO A 487 8.03 -11.95 3.66
N SER A 488 8.48 -10.79 3.20
CA SER A 488 9.00 -9.67 3.98
C SER A 488 8.57 -8.34 3.36
N SER A 489 8.42 -7.29 4.18
CA SER A 489 7.80 -6.05 3.73
C SER A 489 8.78 -4.99 3.25
N GLY A 490 10.09 -5.12 3.55
CA GLY A 490 11.04 -4.02 3.38
C GLY A 490 10.65 -2.80 4.19
N ALA A 491 11.22 -1.64 3.90
CA ALA A 491 10.89 -0.41 4.61
C ALA A 491 10.36 0.71 3.68
N VAL A 492 9.91 0.38 2.46
CA VAL A 492 9.31 1.33 1.50
C VAL A 492 7.87 0.96 1.18
N ASN A 493 7.14 1.88 0.56
CA ASN A 493 5.74 1.70 0.18
C ASN A 493 5.53 0.45 -0.70
N PRO A 494 4.62 -0.47 -0.38
CA PRO A 494 4.50 -1.76 -1.07
C PRO A 494 3.78 -1.69 -2.43
N ALA A 495 3.11 -0.58 -2.74
CA ALA A 495 2.19 -0.50 -3.89
C ALA A 495 2.87 -0.80 -5.23
N LEU A 496 4.06 -0.25 -5.51
CA LEU A 496 4.75 -0.50 -6.77
C LEU A 496 5.16 -1.98 -6.93
N THR A 497 5.57 -2.62 -5.84
CA THR A 497 5.91 -4.06 -5.82
C THR A 497 4.68 -4.92 -6.10
N ILE A 498 3.52 -4.57 -5.54
CA ILE A 498 2.26 -5.24 -5.83
C ILE A 498 1.90 -5.09 -7.32
N MET A 499 2.04 -3.88 -7.87
CA MET A 499 1.77 -3.59 -9.29
C MET A 499 2.73 -4.38 -10.21
N ALA A 500 4.03 -4.36 -9.92
CA ALA A 500 5.05 -5.10 -10.67
C ALA A 500 4.79 -6.61 -10.64
N ASN A 501 4.51 -7.18 -9.47
CA ASN A 501 4.19 -8.59 -9.36
C ASN A 501 2.88 -8.96 -10.07
N ALA A 502 1.87 -8.09 -10.06
CA ALA A 502 0.62 -8.31 -10.81
C ALA A 502 0.87 -8.37 -12.33
N LEU A 503 1.80 -7.56 -12.85
CA LEU A 503 2.23 -7.64 -14.26
C LEU A 503 2.96 -8.97 -14.56
N ARG A 504 3.85 -9.41 -13.65
CA ARG A 504 4.57 -10.69 -13.76
C ARG A 504 3.60 -11.87 -13.76
N VAL A 505 2.67 -11.92 -12.82
CA VAL A 505 1.62 -12.94 -12.77
C VAL A 505 0.73 -12.86 -14.02
N GLY A 506 0.51 -11.65 -14.54
CA GLY A 506 -0.23 -11.44 -15.78
C GLY A 506 0.39 -12.13 -16.99
N ASP A 507 1.72 -12.09 -17.14
CA ASP A 507 2.41 -12.82 -18.21
C ASP A 507 2.23 -14.34 -18.06
N HIS A 508 2.41 -14.87 -16.84
CA HIS A 508 2.15 -16.27 -16.55
C HIS A 508 0.69 -16.67 -16.86
N LEU A 509 -0.28 -15.83 -16.54
CA LEU A 509 -1.68 -16.12 -16.83
C LEU A 509 -2.00 -16.06 -18.34
N LEU A 510 -1.38 -15.15 -19.09
CA LEU A 510 -1.53 -15.08 -20.55
C LEU A 510 -1.02 -16.35 -21.23
N GLU A 511 0.12 -16.89 -20.80
CA GLU A 511 0.63 -18.18 -21.27
C GLU A 511 -0.36 -19.31 -20.95
N ARG A 512 -0.94 -19.31 -19.77
CA ARG A 512 -1.91 -20.33 -19.35
C ARG A 512 -3.26 -20.23 -20.06
N LEU A 513 -3.65 -19.05 -20.52
CA LEU A 513 -4.91 -18.77 -21.23
C LEU A 513 -4.77 -18.94 -22.75
N SER A 514 -3.55 -19.07 -23.28
CA SER A 514 -3.31 -19.35 -24.70
C SER A 514 -3.70 -20.77 -25.03
#